data_9454c403a51fcf91ca2a44d39469bd4f
#
_entry.id   9454c403a51fcf91ca2a44d39469bd4f
#
_cell.length_a   1.000
_cell.length_b   1.000
_cell.length_c   1.000
_cell.angle_alpha   90.00
_cell.angle_beta   90.00
_cell.angle_gamma   90.00
#
_symmetry.space_group_name_H-M   'P 1'
#
loop_
_entity.id
_entity.type
_entity.pdbx_description
1 polymer ?
#
loop_
_entity_poly.entity_id
_entity_poly.type
_entity_poly.pdbx_seq_one_letter_code
_entity_poly.pdbx_strand_id
1 'polypeptide(L)'
;MEELTIKLVETEEEMEAAMDVRFRVFVGEQQVPAEEELDEFDFTATHAIAVIENQEQGLRQVVATGRVFYGDEDSAARIGRMAVDTEWRRKGIGGRILQFLEDEAKTQGVDTYVLNAQVYVKDFYAAHGYVERGETFLEADIVHVLMRKEAA
;
A
#
# COMPACT_ATOMS: atom_id res chain seq x y z
N MET A 1 6.82 25.89 -0.66
CA MET A 1 7.65 24.68 -0.60
C MET A 1 6.77 23.49 -0.28
N GLU A 2 6.93 22.39 -1.01
CA GLU A 2 6.15 21.19 -0.80
C GLU A 2 6.85 20.26 0.18
N GLU A 3 6.08 19.71 1.12
CA GLU A 3 6.58 18.72 2.07
C GLU A 3 5.82 17.42 1.93
N LEU A 4 6.54 16.31 1.91
CA LEU A 4 5.96 14.97 1.90
C LEU A 4 6.01 14.38 3.29
N THR A 5 4.86 13.93 3.78
CA THR A 5 4.76 13.25 5.08
C THR A 5 4.06 11.93 4.89
N ILE A 6 4.61 10.88 5.50
CA ILE A 6 3.96 9.57 5.55
C ILE A 6 3.37 9.42 6.95
N LYS A 7 2.09 9.08 7.03
CA LYS A 7 1.40 8.99 8.32
C LYS A 7 0.29 7.94 8.29
N LEU A 8 -0.17 7.56 9.48
CA LEU A 8 -1.38 6.75 9.59
C LEU A 8 -2.62 7.59 9.31
N VAL A 9 -3.63 6.96 8.74
CA VAL A 9 -4.95 7.58 8.60
C VAL A 9 -5.55 7.76 10.00
N GLU A 10 -5.97 8.98 10.33
CA GLU A 10 -6.53 9.31 11.64
C GLU A 10 -7.95 9.86 11.58
N THR A 11 -8.40 10.32 10.41
CA THR A 11 -9.73 10.96 10.26
C THR A 11 -10.50 10.33 9.12
N GLU A 12 -11.82 10.54 9.11
CA GLU A 12 -12.66 10.09 8.00
C GLU A 12 -12.27 10.76 6.68
N GLU A 13 -11.89 12.04 6.73
CA GLU A 13 -11.44 12.76 5.54
C GLU A 13 -10.19 12.14 4.95
N GLU A 14 -9.24 11.73 5.81
CA GLU A 14 -8.03 11.07 5.35
C GLU A 14 -8.36 9.70 4.77
N MET A 15 -9.28 8.96 5.37
CA MET A 15 -9.70 7.67 4.83
C MET A 15 -10.36 7.83 3.46
N GLU A 16 -11.24 8.82 3.31
CA GLU A 16 -11.84 9.10 2.01
C GLU A 16 -10.80 9.44 0.97
N ALA A 17 -9.80 10.25 1.32
CA ALA A 17 -8.72 10.60 0.41
C ALA A 17 -7.89 9.39 0.03
N ALA A 18 -7.62 8.48 0.97
CA ALA A 18 -6.94 7.21 0.68
C ALA A 18 -7.74 6.36 -0.29
N MET A 19 -9.05 6.24 -0.06
CA MET A 19 -9.94 5.49 -0.96
C MET A 19 -9.98 6.12 -2.34
N ASP A 20 -9.97 7.44 -2.44
CA ASP A 20 -9.95 8.13 -3.73
C ASP A 20 -8.69 7.76 -4.53
N VAL A 21 -7.53 7.70 -3.88
CA VAL A 21 -6.29 7.26 -4.54
C VAL A 21 -6.46 5.83 -5.05
N ARG A 22 -6.99 4.94 -4.22
CA ARG A 22 -7.19 3.54 -4.59
C ARG A 22 -8.13 3.42 -5.79
N PHE A 23 -9.23 4.17 -5.81
CA PHE A 23 -10.15 4.14 -6.93
C PHE A 23 -9.52 4.68 -8.21
N ARG A 24 -8.74 5.76 -8.12
CA ARG A 24 -8.05 6.29 -9.30
C ARG A 24 -7.07 5.27 -9.89
N VAL A 25 -6.31 4.59 -9.03
CA VAL A 25 -5.28 3.66 -9.46
C VAL A 25 -5.87 2.30 -9.86
N PHE A 26 -6.65 1.69 -8.98
CA PHE A 26 -7.10 0.31 -9.22
C PHE A 26 -8.34 0.24 -10.10
N VAL A 27 -9.32 1.09 -9.89
CA VAL A 27 -10.55 1.07 -10.68
C VAL A 27 -10.37 1.86 -11.97
N GLY A 28 -9.89 3.09 -11.88
CA GLY A 28 -9.73 3.96 -13.04
C GLY A 28 -8.64 3.52 -13.98
N GLU A 29 -7.44 3.27 -13.47
CA GLU A 29 -6.26 2.97 -14.28
C GLU A 29 -6.15 1.49 -14.62
N GLN A 30 -6.30 0.59 -13.63
CA GLN A 30 -6.12 -0.85 -13.81
C GLN A 30 -7.40 -1.60 -14.10
N GLN A 31 -8.54 -0.92 -14.09
CA GLN A 31 -9.86 -1.46 -14.41
C GLN A 31 -10.31 -2.60 -13.51
N VAL A 32 -9.89 -2.59 -12.24
CA VAL A 32 -10.43 -3.49 -11.24
C VAL A 32 -11.89 -3.13 -11.00
N PRO A 33 -12.82 -4.10 -10.96
CA PRO A 33 -14.22 -3.79 -10.66
C PRO A 33 -14.33 -3.06 -9.30
N ALA A 34 -15.13 -2.01 -9.26
CA ALA A 34 -15.27 -1.18 -8.06
C ALA A 34 -15.71 -2.02 -6.85
N GLU A 35 -16.58 -3.00 -7.07
CA GLU A 35 -17.07 -3.87 -5.99
C GLU A 35 -16.00 -4.82 -5.43
N GLU A 36 -14.90 -5.03 -6.16
CA GLU A 36 -13.79 -5.86 -5.70
C GLU A 36 -12.71 -5.06 -4.97
N GLU A 37 -12.67 -3.74 -5.16
CA GLU A 37 -11.61 -2.90 -4.58
C GLU A 37 -11.72 -2.78 -3.07
N LEU A 38 -12.92 -2.53 -2.55
CA LEU A 38 -13.17 -2.51 -1.12
C LEU A 38 -13.43 -3.93 -0.64
N ASP A 39 -12.82 -4.32 0.46
CA ASP A 39 -13.02 -5.63 1.03
C ASP A 39 -13.17 -5.56 2.56
N GLU A 40 -13.47 -6.71 3.17
CA GLU A 40 -13.70 -6.79 4.61
C GLU A 40 -12.47 -6.40 5.44
N PHE A 41 -11.27 -6.55 4.89
CA PHE A 41 -10.04 -6.23 5.61
C PHE A 41 -9.84 -4.73 5.79
N ASP A 42 -10.52 -3.91 4.99
CA ASP A 42 -10.44 -2.46 5.12
C ASP A 42 -10.91 -1.94 6.48
N PHE A 43 -11.80 -2.67 7.14
CA PHE A 43 -12.32 -2.27 8.45
C PHE A 43 -11.32 -2.52 9.57
N THR A 44 -10.45 -3.52 9.42
CA THR A 44 -9.51 -3.90 10.48
C THR A 44 -8.07 -3.52 10.16
N ALA A 45 -7.78 -3.17 8.90
CA ALA A 45 -6.44 -2.84 8.48
C ALA A 45 -5.98 -1.49 9.03
N THR A 46 -4.67 -1.36 9.16
CA THR A 46 -4.02 -0.08 9.43
C THR A 46 -3.69 0.54 8.08
N HIS A 47 -4.16 1.76 7.85
CA HIS A 47 -3.96 2.45 6.58
C HIS A 47 -2.93 3.57 6.73
N ALA A 48 -1.99 3.64 5.79
CA ALA A 48 -1.00 4.71 5.71
C ALA A 48 -1.27 5.56 4.48
N ILE A 49 -0.93 6.83 4.58
CA ILE A 49 -1.07 7.78 3.46
C ILE A 49 0.20 8.59 3.32
N ALA A 50 0.46 9.04 2.10
CA ALA A 50 1.47 10.03 1.80
C ALA A 50 0.76 11.35 1.51
N VAL A 51 1.11 12.37 2.28
CA VAL A 51 0.48 13.68 2.21
C VAL A 51 1.49 14.69 1.69
N ILE A 52 1.11 15.43 0.68
CA ILE A 52 1.88 16.56 0.18
C ILE A 52 1.21 17.83 0.71
N GLU A 53 1.99 18.63 1.41
CA GLU A 53 1.52 19.93 1.90
C GLU A 53 2.28 21.04 1.23
N ASN A 54 1.55 22.03 0.74
CA ASN A 54 2.14 23.28 0.24
C ASN A 54 1.67 24.39 1.14
N GLN A 55 2.54 24.79 2.06
CA GLN A 55 2.19 25.77 3.09
C GLN A 55 1.90 27.16 2.52
N GLU A 56 2.58 27.51 1.43
CA GLU A 56 2.38 28.83 0.79
C GLU A 56 0.99 28.97 0.19
N GLN A 57 0.46 27.86 -0.34
CA GLN A 57 -0.85 27.84 -0.98
C GLN A 57 -1.95 27.29 -0.06
N GLY A 58 -1.58 26.80 1.11
CA GLY A 58 -2.52 26.16 2.02
C GLY A 58 -3.12 24.87 1.50
N LEU A 59 -2.48 24.23 0.53
CA LEU A 59 -2.97 23.00 -0.08
C LEU A 59 -2.42 21.78 0.60
N ARG A 60 -3.29 20.78 0.76
CA ARG A 60 -2.95 19.48 1.30
C ARG A 60 -3.54 18.42 0.39
N GLN A 61 -2.72 17.47 -0.05
CA GLN A 61 -3.16 16.44 -0.99
C GLN A 61 -2.61 15.07 -0.59
N VAL A 62 -3.49 14.06 -0.56
CA VAL A 62 -3.08 12.68 -0.38
C VAL A 62 -2.78 12.10 -1.76
N VAL A 63 -1.56 11.58 -1.94
CA VAL A 63 -1.07 11.14 -3.25
C VAL A 63 -0.74 9.67 -3.30
N ALA A 64 -0.74 8.97 -2.17
CA ALA A 64 -0.44 7.55 -2.11
C ALA A 64 -1.03 6.94 -0.85
N THR A 65 -1.23 5.63 -0.87
CA THR A 65 -1.73 4.90 0.28
C THR A 65 -1.25 3.45 0.24
N GLY A 66 -1.38 2.77 1.36
CA GLY A 66 -1.15 1.34 1.51
C GLY A 66 -1.78 0.89 2.81
N ARG A 67 -1.99 -0.42 2.94
CA ARG A 67 -2.56 -0.96 4.18
C ARG A 67 -1.77 -2.16 4.67
N VAL A 68 -1.86 -2.41 5.98
CA VAL A 68 -1.35 -3.62 6.59
C VAL A 68 -2.41 -4.19 7.51
N PHE A 69 -2.62 -5.50 7.46
CA PHE A 69 -3.47 -6.20 8.41
C PHE A 69 -2.79 -7.52 8.80
N TYR A 70 -3.30 -8.15 9.83
CA TYR A 70 -2.66 -9.32 10.43
C TYR A 70 -3.55 -10.54 10.25
N GLY A 71 -2.98 -11.60 9.65
CA GLY A 71 -3.69 -12.85 9.49
C GLY A 71 -3.61 -13.69 10.76
N ASP A 72 -4.60 -14.54 10.97
CA ASP A 72 -4.68 -15.38 12.17
C ASP A 72 -3.78 -16.60 12.10
N GLU A 73 -3.41 -17.06 10.91
CA GLU A 73 -2.80 -18.37 10.74
C GLU A 73 -1.27 -18.40 10.70
N ASP A 74 -0.62 -17.34 10.23
CA ASP A 74 0.82 -17.37 9.96
C ASP A 74 1.63 -16.31 10.67
N SER A 75 1.02 -15.53 11.55
CA SER A 75 1.68 -14.45 12.30
C SER A 75 2.41 -13.46 11.42
N ALA A 76 2.01 -13.33 10.17
CA ALA A 76 2.61 -12.42 9.22
C ALA A 76 1.76 -11.17 9.05
N ALA A 77 2.42 -10.06 8.79
CA ALA A 77 1.74 -8.82 8.41
C ALA A 77 1.46 -8.88 6.90
N ARG A 78 0.22 -8.65 6.52
CA ARG A 78 -0.20 -8.67 5.13
C ARG A 78 -0.31 -7.23 4.63
N ILE A 79 0.57 -6.89 3.70
CA ILE A 79 0.64 -5.55 3.12
C ILE A 79 -0.04 -5.59 1.75
N GLY A 80 -0.84 -4.59 1.45
CA GLY A 80 -1.53 -4.54 0.18
C GLY A 80 -2.14 -3.19 -0.11
N ARG A 81 -2.90 -3.15 -1.20
CA ARG A 81 -3.55 -1.93 -1.67
C ARG A 81 -2.57 -0.75 -1.75
N MET A 82 -1.34 -1.04 -2.18
CA MET A 82 -0.32 -0.03 -2.41
C MET A 82 -0.65 0.72 -3.69
N ALA A 83 -0.86 2.01 -3.59
CA ALA A 83 -1.24 2.83 -4.73
C ALA A 83 -0.58 4.21 -4.64
N VAL A 84 0.01 4.64 -5.75
CA VAL A 84 0.60 5.98 -5.88
C VAL A 84 -0.03 6.64 -7.10
N ASP A 85 -0.54 7.86 -6.94
CA ASP A 85 -1.11 8.61 -8.06
C ASP A 85 -0.06 8.75 -9.17
N THR A 86 -0.51 8.69 -10.41
CA THR A 86 0.35 8.67 -11.60
C THR A 86 1.39 9.80 -11.59
N GLU A 87 0.98 11.00 -11.23
CA GLU A 87 1.84 12.19 -11.22
C GLU A 87 2.96 12.12 -10.18
N TRP A 88 2.80 11.25 -9.18
CA TRP A 88 3.73 11.18 -8.06
C TRP A 88 4.60 9.92 -8.06
N ARG A 89 4.53 9.13 -9.14
CA ARG A 89 5.35 7.93 -9.29
C ARG A 89 6.80 8.28 -9.61
N ARG A 90 7.69 7.30 -9.38
CA ARG A 90 9.13 7.40 -9.62
C ARG A 90 9.81 8.46 -8.75
N LYS A 91 9.24 8.73 -7.58
CA LYS A 91 9.79 9.68 -6.61
C LYS A 91 10.12 9.02 -5.27
N GLY A 92 10.05 7.67 -5.21
CA GLY A 92 10.34 6.92 -4.00
C GLY A 92 9.22 6.87 -2.99
N ILE A 93 8.03 7.38 -3.31
CA ILE A 93 6.92 7.45 -2.36
C ILE A 93 6.41 6.05 -2.00
N GLY A 94 6.26 5.17 -3.00
CA GLY A 94 5.82 3.80 -2.75
C GLY A 94 6.73 3.06 -1.78
N GLY A 95 8.05 3.22 -1.94
CA GLY A 95 9.02 2.62 -1.03
C GLY A 95 8.90 3.16 0.40
N ARG A 96 8.61 4.45 0.54
CA ARG A 96 8.41 5.06 1.87
C ARG A 96 7.14 4.56 2.54
N ILE A 97 6.05 4.38 1.78
CA ILE A 97 4.81 3.78 2.31
C ILE A 97 5.09 2.34 2.76
N LEU A 98 5.77 1.56 1.93
CA LEU A 98 6.10 0.18 2.25
C LEU A 98 6.91 0.08 3.53
N GLN A 99 7.97 0.88 3.65
CA GLN A 99 8.81 0.92 4.84
C GLN A 99 8.02 1.32 6.08
N PHE A 100 7.15 2.31 5.94
CA PHE A 100 6.31 2.77 7.04
C PHE A 100 5.39 1.65 7.55
N LEU A 101 4.79 0.89 6.64
CA LEU A 101 3.91 -0.23 7.01
C LEU A 101 4.70 -1.36 7.68
N GLU A 102 5.91 -1.65 7.21
CA GLU A 102 6.79 -2.62 7.85
C GLU A 102 7.16 -2.18 9.27
N ASP A 103 7.50 -0.92 9.43
CA ASP A 103 7.84 -0.37 10.76
C ASP A 103 6.66 -0.43 11.71
N GLU A 104 5.45 -0.16 11.20
CA GLU A 104 4.23 -0.28 11.99
C GLU A 104 4.01 -1.72 12.45
N ALA A 105 4.22 -2.69 11.56
CA ALA A 105 4.11 -4.11 11.90
C ALA A 105 5.12 -4.49 12.99
N LYS A 106 6.33 -3.96 12.92
CA LYS A 106 7.35 -4.20 13.96
C LYS A 106 6.89 -3.70 15.32
N THR A 107 6.20 -2.56 15.38
CA THR A 107 5.69 -2.03 16.66
C THR A 107 4.65 -2.97 17.25
N GLN A 108 4.00 -3.78 16.43
CA GLN A 108 3.03 -4.78 16.87
C GLN A 108 3.67 -6.15 17.15
N GLY A 109 5.00 -6.24 17.09
CA GLY A 109 5.73 -7.47 17.35
C GLY A 109 5.77 -8.44 16.17
N VAL A 110 5.45 -7.98 14.96
CA VAL A 110 5.42 -8.82 13.76
C VAL A 110 6.64 -8.49 12.90
N ASP A 111 7.39 -9.52 12.53
CA ASP A 111 8.63 -9.38 11.78
C ASP A 111 8.64 -10.10 10.44
N THR A 112 7.51 -10.63 10.01
CA THR A 112 7.35 -11.27 8.72
C THR A 112 6.28 -10.54 7.93
N TYR A 113 6.60 -10.18 6.68
CA TYR A 113 5.69 -9.43 5.82
C TYR A 113 5.40 -10.23 4.57
N VAL A 114 4.13 -10.29 4.17
CA VAL A 114 3.71 -10.96 2.94
C VAL A 114 2.82 -10.03 2.13
N LEU A 115 2.88 -10.18 0.81
CA LEU A 115 2.03 -9.43 -0.09
C LEU A 115 1.84 -10.20 -1.38
N ASN A 116 0.75 -9.88 -2.07
CA ASN A 116 0.48 -10.40 -3.41
C ASN A 116 0.89 -9.31 -4.39
N ALA A 117 2.04 -9.50 -5.03
CA ALA A 117 2.59 -8.51 -5.95
C ALA A 117 2.06 -8.75 -7.36
N GLN A 118 1.59 -7.68 -8.01
CA GLN A 118 1.35 -7.75 -9.44
C GLN A 118 2.69 -8.03 -10.12
N VAL A 119 2.73 -9.03 -11.00
CA VAL A 119 3.99 -9.52 -11.57
C VAL A 119 4.78 -8.42 -12.27
N TYR A 120 4.09 -7.50 -12.93
CA TYR A 120 4.80 -6.45 -13.68
C TYR A 120 5.50 -5.43 -12.78
N VAL A 121 5.21 -5.40 -11.47
CA VAL A 121 5.93 -4.53 -10.51
C VAL A 121 6.68 -5.32 -9.44
N LYS A 122 6.85 -6.64 -9.63
CA LYS A 122 7.51 -7.47 -8.63
C LYS A 122 8.96 -7.03 -8.33
N ASP A 123 9.63 -6.46 -9.31
CA ASP A 123 11.02 -6.00 -9.13
C ASP A 123 11.11 -4.87 -8.12
N PHE A 124 10.07 -4.04 -8.01
CA PHE A 124 10.00 -3.01 -6.98
C PHE A 124 10.07 -3.65 -5.59
N TYR A 125 9.28 -4.71 -5.38
CA TYR A 125 9.27 -5.41 -4.08
C TYR A 125 10.57 -6.17 -3.85
N ALA A 126 11.12 -6.79 -4.89
CA ALA A 126 12.39 -7.49 -4.78
C ALA A 126 13.50 -6.54 -4.34
N ALA A 127 13.50 -5.31 -4.85
CA ALA A 127 14.46 -4.28 -4.46
C ALA A 127 14.34 -3.91 -2.98
N HIS A 128 13.18 -4.15 -2.36
CA HIS A 128 12.93 -3.91 -0.95
C HIS A 128 13.07 -5.17 -0.08
N GLY A 129 13.63 -6.24 -0.63
CA GLY A 129 13.96 -7.44 0.14
C GLY A 129 12.93 -8.55 0.10
N TYR A 130 11.90 -8.42 -0.74
CA TYR A 130 10.87 -9.45 -0.87
C TYR A 130 11.31 -10.53 -1.86
N VAL A 131 10.97 -11.79 -1.55
CA VAL A 131 11.30 -12.95 -2.37
C VAL A 131 10.01 -13.65 -2.80
N GLU A 132 9.92 -14.01 -4.07
CA GLU A 132 8.77 -14.72 -4.63
C GLU A 132 8.59 -16.09 -3.98
N ARG A 133 7.33 -16.47 -3.74
CA ARG A 133 6.97 -17.76 -3.17
C ARG A 133 5.80 -18.35 -3.96
N GLY A 134 6.00 -19.55 -4.49
CA GLY A 134 4.95 -20.30 -5.18
C GLY A 134 4.71 -19.84 -6.62
N GLU A 135 3.61 -20.31 -7.16
CA GLU A 135 3.25 -20.05 -8.55
C GLU A 135 2.47 -18.74 -8.69
N THR A 136 2.44 -18.19 -9.89
CA THR A 136 1.62 -17.03 -10.19
C THR A 136 0.14 -17.41 -10.18
N PHE A 137 -0.71 -16.41 -9.93
CA PHE A 137 -2.16 -16.59 -9.89
C PHE A 137 -2.85 -15.32 -10.37
N LEU A 138 -4.13 -15.45 -10.71
CA LEU A 138 -4.93 -14.30 -11.12
C LEU A 138 -5.70 -13.73 -9.92
N GLU A 139 -5.67 -12.41 -9.79
CA GLU A 139 -6.47 -11.67 -8.84
C GLU A 139 -6.97 -10.42 -9.55
N ALA A 140 -8.29 -10.23 -9.63
CA ALA A 140 -8.91 -9.18 -10.43
C ALA A 140 -8.40 -9.16 -11.87
N ASP A 141 -8.23 -10.35 -12.46
CA ASP A 141 -7.72 -10.58 -13.82
C ASP A 141 -6.30 -10.07 -14.08
N ILE A 142 -5.54 -9.79 -13.01
CA ILE A 142 -4.14 -9.38 -13.10
C ILE A 142 -3.27 -10.50 -12.52
N VAL A 143 -2.17 -10.82 -13.19
CA VAL A 143 -1.25 -11.87 -12.73
C VAL A 143 -0.47 -11.36 -11.53
N HIS A 144 -0.53 -12.14 -10.45
CA HIS A 144 0.14 -11.85 -9.18
C HIS A 144 1.06 -12.98 -8.76
N VAL A 145 1.97 -12.70 -7.85
CA VAL A 145 2.80 -13.70 -7.18
C VAL A 145 2.91 -13.31 -5.70
N LEU A 146 2.83 -14.30 -4.82
CA LEU A 146 3.05 -14.08 -3.39
C LEU A 146 4.53 -13.77 -3.16
N MET A 147 4.80 -12.74 -2.37
CA MET A 147 6.16 -12.38 -1.99
C MET A 147 6.26 -12.23 -0.48
N ARG A 148 7.43 -12.57 0.05
CA ARG A 148 7.67 -12.61 1.49
C ARG A 148 9.00 -11.94 1.84
N LYS A 149 9.01 -11.26 2.98
CA LYS A 149 10.21 -10.65 3.55
C LYS A 149 10.21 -10.86 5.05
N GLU A 150 11.38 -11.18 5.60
CA GLU A 150 11.57 -11.25 7.04
C GLU A 150 12.40 -10.04 7.46
N ALA A 151 12.01 -9.42 8.58
CA ALA A 151 12.74 -8.27 9.10
C ALA A 151 14.14 -8.67 9.52
N ALA A 152 15.09 -7.80 9.24
CA ALA A 152 16.49 -8.04 9.62
C ALA A 152 16.67 -7.91 11.14
#